data_0796e83457a978ed0fc2dc006f27effc
#
_entry.id   0796e83457a978ed0fc2dc006f27effc
#
_cell.length_a   1.000
_cell.length_b   1.000
_cell.length_c   1.000
_cell.angle_alpha   90.00
_cell.angle_beta   90.00
_cell.angle_gamma   90.00
#
_symmetry.space_group_name_H-M   'P 1'
#
loop_
_entity.id
_entity.type
_entity.pdbx_description
1 polymer ?
#
loop_
_entity_poly.entity_id
_entity_poly.type
_entity_poly.pdbx_seq_one_letter_code
_entity_poly.pdbx_strand_id
1 'polypeptide(L)'
;MPKGVQAIVDFGKYELSIIQNEMSYGGTQGLYEIAVSDGDDQVELPGITETGDTVKGWLTSDDVDAILIKIHTITGTEGKQI
;
A
#
# COMPACT_ATOMS: atom_id res chain seq x y z
N MET A 1 16.27 -1.19 16.43
CA MET A 1 15.57 -0.07 15.77
C MET A 1 15.31 -0.39 14.33
N PRO A 2 14.09 -0.59 13.93
CA PRO A 2 13.81 -0.86 12.53
C PRO A 2 14.18 0.37 11.71
N LYS A 3 14.87 0.12 10.63
CA LYS A 3 15.19 1.15 9.66
C LYS A 3 14.16 1.05 8.55
N GLY A 4 13.40 2.09 8.38
CA GLY A 4 12.41 2.09 7.34
C GLY A 4 11.36 3.13 7.58
N VAL A 5 10.39 3.12 6.69
CA VAL A 5 9.27 4.05 6.74
C VAL A 5 7.98 3.27 6.67
N GLN A 6 6.96 3.82 7.29
CA GLN A 6 5.61 3.33 7.16
C GLN A 6 4.68 4.53 7.06
N ALA A 7 3.77 4.48 6.11
CA ALA A 7 2.71 5.47 6.00
C ALA A 7 1.39 4.73 5.85
N ILE A 8 0.35 5.26 6.46
CA ILE A 8 -0.99 4.70 6.35
C ILE A 8 -1.88 5.78 5.75
N VAL A 9 -2.59 5.43 4.68
CA VAL A 9 -3.46 6.36 3.97
C VAL A 9 -4.89 5.83 4.02
N ASP A 10 -5.80 6.63 4.54
CA ASP A 10 -7.21 6.28 4.70
C ASP A 10 -7.99 6.79 3.48
N PHE A 11 -8.65 5.86 2.78
CA PHE A 11 -9.53 6.15 1.65
C PHE A 11 -11.00 5.89 1.98
N GLY A 12 -11.35 5.91 3.25
CA GLY A 12 -12.71 5.60 3.70
C GLY A 12 -12.90 4.11 3.88
N LYS A 13 -13.42 3.41 2.88
CA LYS A 13 -13.61 1.96 2.95
C LYS A 13 -12.29 1.21 3.08
N TYR A 14 -11.28 1.66 2.36
CA TYR A 14 -9.96 1.00 2.33
C TYR A 14 -8.90 1.84 2.98
N GLU A 15 -7.94 1.15 3.59
CA GLU A 15 -6.76 1.76 4.16
C GLU A 15 -5.54 1.13 3.50
N LEU A 16 -4.61 1.95 3.05
CA LEU A 16 -3.40 1.49 2.41
C LEU A 16 -2.21 1.68 3.34
N SER A 17 -1.50 0.59 3.63
CA SER A 17 -0.24 0.62 4.36
C SER A 17 0.90 0.60 3.36
N ILE A 18 1.83 1.54 3.47
CA ILE A 18 3.00 1.65 2.60
C ILE A 18 4.22 1.45 3.49
N ILE A 19 5.01 0.43 3.20
CA ILE A 19 6.11 0.02 4.06
C ILE A 19 7.40 -0.06 3.25
N GLN A 20 8.49 0.43 3.85
CA GLN A 20 9.85 0.17 3.37
C GLN A 20 10.71 -0.09 4.59
N ASN A 21 11.15 -1.32 4.77
CA ASN A 21 12.07 -1.70 5.85
C ASN A 21 12.82 -2.97 5.45
N GLU A 22 13.71 -3.44 6.31
CA GLU A 22 14.54 -4.61 6.00
C GLU A 22 13.72 -5.89 5.83
N MET A 23 12.53 -5.95 6.40
CA MET A 23 11.68 -7.14 6.38
C MET A 23 10.63 -7.09 5.29
N SER A 24 10.42 -5.94 4.62
CA SER A 24 9.42 -5.84 3.56
C SER A 24 9.99 -6.30 2.23
N TYR A 25 9.12 -6.73 1.32
CA TYR A 25 9.54 -7.13 -0.02
C TYR A 25 10.14 -5.94 -0.77
N GLY A 26 11.40 -6.07 -1.16
CA GLY A 26 12.14 -5.02 -1.85
C GLY A 26 12.70 -3.93 -0.95
N GLY A 27 12.44 -3.99 0.38
CA GLY A 27 12.86 -2.93 1.29
C GLY A 27 14.36 -2.73 1.36
N THR A 28 15.14 -3.81 1.30
CA THR A 28 16.61 -3.71 1.31
C THR A 28 17.16 -3.09 0.03
N GLN A 29 16.37 -3.00 -1.03
CA GLN A 29 16.73 -2.38 -2.29
C GLN A 29 16.11 -0.99 -2.44
N GLY A 30 15.52 -0.45 -1.37
CA GLY A 30 14.88 0.86 -1.41
C GLY A 30 13.51 0.86 -2.05
N LEU A 31 12.90 -0.32 -2.25
CA LEU A 31 11.58 -0.44 -2.83
C LEU A 31 10.52 -0.57 -1.74
N TYR A 32 9.27 -0.38 -2.11
CA TYR A 32 8.16 -0.34 -1.18
C TYR A 32 7.28 -1.57 -1.31
N GLU A 33 6.59 -1.89 -0.21
CA GLU A 33 5.52 -2.88 -0.18
C GLU A 33 4.24 -2.19 0.27
N ILE A 34 3.12 -2.53 -0.35
CA ILE A 34 1.81 -2.04 0.08
C ILE A 34 0.93 -3.18 0.54
N ALA A 35 0.02 -2.88 1.46
CA ALA A 35 -1.03 -3.79 1.88
C ALA A 35 -2.33 -3.02 1.98
N VAL A 36 -3.43 -3.67 1.64
CA VAL A 36 -4.76 -3.05 1.66
C VAL A 36 -5.58 -3.68 2.78
N SER A 37 -6.28 -2.84 3.53
CA SER A 37 -7.16 -3.29 4.61
C SER A 37 -8.56 -2.69 4.43
N ASP A 38 -9.56 -3.44 4.89
CA ASP A 38 -10.95 -2.99 5.00
C ASP A 38 -11.31 -3.19 6.48
N GLY A 39 -11.31 -2.11 7.24
CA GLY A 39 -11.42 -2.20 8.70
C GLY A 39 -10.19 -2.90 9.27
N ASP A 40 -10.39 -3.97 10.02
CA ASP A 40 -9.31 -4.74 10.64
C ASP A 40 -8.79 -5.88 9.74
N ASP A 41 -9.42 -6.11 8.60
CA ASP A 41 -9.10 -7.22 7.72
C ASP A 41 -8.23 -6.79 6.56
N GLN A 42 -7.15 -7.53 6.32
CA GLN A 42 -6.41 -7.38 5.07
C GLN A 42 -7.21 -8.00 3.95
N VAL A 43 -7.30 -7.32 2.81
CA VAL A 43 -8.13 -7.75 1.70
C VAL A 43 -7.37 -7.68 0.39
N GLU A 44 -7.78 -8.53 -0.53
CA GLU A 44 -7.36 -8.43 -1.92
C GLU A 44 -8.14 -7.29 -2.59
N LEU A 45 -7.45 -6.43 -3.32
CA LEU A 45 -8.09 -5.37 -4.09
C LEU A 45 -7.63 -5.50 -5.55
N PRO A 46 -8.50 -6.02 -6.43
CA PRO A 46 -8.14 -6.23 -7.83
C PRO A 46 -7.65 -4.95 -8.50
N GLY A 47 -6.55 -5.08 -9.22
CA GLY A 47 -5.90 -3.95 -9.87
C GLY A 47 -4.90 -3.21 -8.98
N ILE A 48 -4.87 -3.49 -7.68
CA ILE A 48 -3.94 -2.91 -6.70
C ILE A 48 -2.99 -3.97 -6.15
N THR A 49 -3.56 -5.05 -5.57
CA THR A 49 -2.76 -6.19 -5.10
C THR A 49 -2.70 -7.26 -6.18
N GLU A 50 -1.75 -8.18 -6.04
CA GLU A 50 -1.68 -9.34 -6.94
C GLU A 50 -2.88 -10.25 -6.71
N THR A 51 -3.28 -10.97 -7.75
CA THR A 51 -4.40 -11.91 -7.66
C THR A 51 -4.15 -12.95 -6.58
N GLY A 52 -5.09 -13.08 -5.65
CA GLY A 52 -4.98 -14.01 -4.54
C GLY A 52 -4.12 -13.50 -3.39
N ASP A 53 -3.73 -12.22 -3.40
CA ASP A 53 -2.85 -11.65 -2.41
C ASP A 53 -3.43 -10.35 -1.86
N THR A 54 -3.06 -10.01 -0.63
CA THR A 54 -3.47 -8.76 0.02
C THR A 54 -2.35 -7.73 0.02
N VAL A 55 -1.19 -8.07 -0.54
CA VAL A 55 0.00 -7.22 -0.55
C VAL A 55 0.57 -7.16 -1.96
N LYS A 56 1.42 -6.17 -2.19
CA LYS A 56 2.21 -6.07 -3.40
C LYS A 56 3.54 -5.42 -3.04
N GLY A 57 4.64 -6.05 -3.43
CA GLY A 57 5.98 -5.58 -3.12
C GLY A 57 6.77 -5.14 -4.35
N TRP A 58 8.03 -4.81 -4.14
CA TRP A 58 8.99 -4.44 -5.17
C TRP A 58 8.58 -3.17 -5.95
N LEU A 59 7.96 -2.21 -5.25
CA LEU A 59 7.41 -1.01 -5.86
C LEU A 59 8.37 0.17 -5.74
N THR A 60 8.51 0.93 -6.82
CA THR A 60 9.20 2.22 -6.78
C THR A 60 8.25 3.28 -6.20
N SER A 61 8.79 4.46 -5.88
CA SER A 61 7.94 5.57 -5.43
C SER A 61 6.92 5.97 -6.49
N ASP A 62 7.28 5.91 -7.78
CA ASP A 62 6.35 6.20 -8.86
C ASP A 62 5.23 5.16 -8.93
N ASP A 63 5.55 3.89 -8.66
CA ASP A 63 4.54 2.82 -8.61
C ASP A 63 3.56 3.08 -7.46
N VAL A 64 4.06 3.50 -6.31
CA VAL A 64 3.21 3.83 -5.15
C VAL A 64 2.29 4.99 -5.48
N ASP A 65 2.81 6.05 -6.13
CA ASP A 65 1.98 7.19 -6.55
C ASP A 65 0.86 6.75 -7.49
N ALA A 66 1.16 5.88 -8.43
CA ALA A 66 0.16 5.35 -9.36
C ALA A 66 -0.92 4.54 -8.62
N ILE A 67 -0.53 3.78 -7.61
CA ILE A 67 -1.45 3.01 -6.78
C ILE A 67 -2.38 3.94 -5.99
N LEU A 68 -1.84 5.01 -5.42
CA LEU A 68 -2.64 6.00 -4.68
C LEU A 68 -3.71 6.63 -5.58
N ILE A 69 -3.34 7.00 -6.80
CA ILE A 69 -4.27 7.56 -7.78
C ILE A 69 -5.35 6.52 -8.12
N LYS A 70 -4.95 5.28 -8.31
CA LYS A 70 -5.88 4.19 -8.68
C LYS A 70 -6.90 3.93 -7.57
N ILE A 71 -6.47 3.92 -6.31
CA ILE A 71 -7.40 3.71 -5.18
C ILE A 71 -8.34 4.91 -5.07
N HIS A 72 -7.86 6.13 -5.26
CA HIS A 72 -8.72 7.31 -5.30
C HIS A 72 -9.82 7.12 -6.37
N THR A 73 -9.46 6.64 -7.53
CA THR A 73 -10.41 6.41 -8.63
C THR A 73 -11.43 5.33 -8.26
N ILE A 74 -10.97 4.23 -7.65
CA ILE A 74 -11.83 3.12 -7.27
C ILE A 74 -12.84 3.53 -6.19
N THR A 75 -12.36 4.26 -5.17
CA THR A 75 -13.19 4.62 -4.01
C THR A 75 -13.96 5.92 -4.19
N GLY A 76 -13.54 6.78 -5.11
CA GLY A 76 -14.07 8.13 -5.21
C GLY A 76 -13.72 9.01 -4.03
N THR A 77 -12.79 8.57 -3.19
CA THR A 77 -12.42 9.25 -1.94
C THR A 77 -10.96 9.66 -2.00
N GLU A 78 -10.68 10.91 -1.65
CA GLU A 78 -9.33 11.41 -1.54
C GLU A 78 -8.67 10.80 -0.31
N GLY A 79 -7.46 10.26 -0.48
CA GLY A 79 -6.74 9.63 0.62
C GLY A 79 -6.24 10.65 1.63
N LYS A 80 -6.28 10.28 2.91
CA LYS A 80 -5.72 11.08 4.00
C LYS A 80 -4.68 10.26 4.72
N GLN A 81 -3.46 10.77 4.79
CA GLN A 81 -2.41 10.11 5.56
C GLN A 81 -2.71 10.27 7.06
N ILE A 82 -2.62 9.16 7.76
CA ILE A 82 -2.84 9.10 9.20
C ILE A 82 -1.52 9.30 9.94
#